data_5590a9c494d96d1f2b65b25849159f8f
#
_entry.id   5590a9c494d96d1f2b65b25849159f8f
#
_cell.length_a   1.000
_cell.length_b   1.000
_cell.length_c   1.000
_cell.angle_alpha   90.00
_cell.angle_beta   90.00
_cell.angle_gamma   90.00
#
_symmetry.space_group_name_H-M   'P 1'
#
loop_
_entity.id
_entity.type
_entity.pdbx_description
1 polymer ?
#
loop_
_entity_poly.entity_id
_entity_poly.type
_entity_poly.pdbx_seq_one_letter_code
_entity_poly.pdbx_strand_id
1 'polypeptide(L)'
;MKLGIVGLPNVGKSTLFNAITDAGAQSANYPFCTIEPNIGVVAVPDKRLDKLAEMYDPDKYTPASIEFVDIAGLVKGASKGEGLGNKFLSNIRECDAIVHVVRCFENDDIIHVEGNINPARDIETINLELILSDVEMLERRIDKTKKMLKGDKKYQKDIDLFERVLAALNEGKPARSVECDDDEKAILSEVALLTNKPVIYAANMSDEDFSNGIDSNEGYKAVQKIAAEEHAGVLPICAQIEEEIVEMDKEEKEMFLADMGLEESGLDRLIKECYALLGLISYLTAGKQEVRAWTIKKGTKAPQAAGKIHSDFERGFIRAEVIAYDDLIACGMTAAKEKGLVRSEGKDYVMKDGDVVLFRFNV
;
A
#
# COMPACT_ATOMS: atom_id res chain seq x y z
N MET A 1 5.10 -6.92 -3.46
CA MET A 1 4.72 -6.33 -2.16
C MET A 1 3.24 -6.52 -2.00
N LYS A 2 2.84 -7.01 -0.83
CA LYS A 2 1.49 -7.51 -0.60
C LYS A 2 0.74 -6.62 0.39
N LEU A 3 -0.49 -6.24 0.06
CA LEU A 3 -1.41 -5.54 0.95
C LEU A 3 -2.53 -6.50 1.35
N GLY A 4 -2.73 -6.69 2.64
CA GLY A 4 -3.85 -7.50 3.15
C GLY A 4 -5.12 -6.67 3.26
N ILE A 5 -6.19 -7.08 2.59
CA ILE A 5 -7.50 -6.47 2.78
C ILE A 5 -8.19 -7.17 3.94
N VAL A 6 -8.49 -6.42 4.99
CA VAL A 6 -9.17 -6.92 6.19
C VAL A 6 -10.46 -6.16 6.45
N GLY A 7 -11.37 -6.75 7.18
CA GLY A 7 -12.64 -6.13 7.58
C GLY A 7 -13.57 -7.18 8.16
N LEU A 8 -14.57 -6.74 8.92
CA LEU A 8 -15.63 -7.60 9.41
C LEU A 8 -16.48 -8.15 8.24
N PRO A 9 -17.28 -9.20 8.45
CA PRO A 9 -18.23 -9.64 7.44
C PRO A 9 -19.22 -8.52 7.05
N ASN A 10 -19.60 -8.48 5.78
CA ASN A 10 -20.62 -7.57 5.23
C ASN A 10 -20.27 -6.07 5.28
N VAL A 11 -18.98 -5.73 5.24
CA VAL A 11 -18.48 -4.34 5.17
C VAL A 11 -18.17 -3.87 3.74
N GLY A 12 -18.38 -4.72 2.72
CA GLY A 12 -18.03 -4.44 1.32
C GLY A 12 -16.61 -4.89 0.92
N LYS A 13 -15.94 -5.70 1.78
CA LYS A 13 -14.58 -6.20 1.53
C LYS A 13 -14.46 -7.00 0.23
N SER A 14 -15.36 -7.96 0.00
CA SER A 14 -15.34 -8.79 -1.20
C SER A 14 -15.69 -8.00 -2.46
N THR A 15 -16.63 -7.06 -2.38
CA THR A 15 -16.97 -6.14 -3.47
C THR A 15 -15.75 -5.32 -3.88
N LEU A 16 -15.04 -4.72 -2.91
CA LEU A 16 -13.82 -3.97 -3.18
C LEU A 16 -12.72 -4.88 -3.76
N PHE A 17 -12.55 -6.09 -3.24
CA PHE A 17 -11.55 -7.03 -3.76
C PHE A 17 -11.88 -7.49 -5.20
N ASN A 18 -13.15 -7.70 -5.52
CA ASN A 18 -13.59 -8.01 -6.88
C ASN A 18 -13.28 -6.85 -7.83
N ALA A 19 -13.62 -5.60 -7.46
CA ALA A 19 -13.27 -4.43 -8.26
C ALA A 19 -11.75 -4.33 -8.51
N ILE A 20 -10.91 -4.64 -7.51
CA ILE A 20 -9.45 -4.68 -7.66
C ILE A 20 -9.03 -5.78 -8.64
N THR A 21 -9.60 -6.99 -8.52
CA THR A 21 -9.24 -8.13 -9.38
C THR A 21 -9.70 -7.92 -10.82
N ASP A 22 -10.86 -7.35 -11.03
CA ASP A 22 -11.41 -7.07 -12.37
C ASP A 22 -10.63 -5.96 -13.07
N ALA A 23 -10.23 -4.91 -12.34
CA ALA A 23 -9.30 -3.90 -12.83
C ALA A 23 -7.93 -4.50 -13.19
N GLY A 24 -7.45 -5.48 -12.43
CA GLY A 24 -6.23 -6.24 -12.72
C GLY A 24 -6.37 -7.12 -13.96
N ALA A 25 -7.51 -7.75 -14.16
CA ALA A 25 -7.78 -8.62 -15.31
C ALA A 25 -7.84 -7.83 -16.63
N GLN A 26 -8.42 -6.63 -16.63
CA GLN A 26 -8.44 -5.74 -17.80
C GLN A 26 -7.04 -5.26 -18.20
N SER A 27 -6.13 -5.12 -17.24
CA SER A 27 -4.73 -4.79 -17.50
C SER A 27 -3.84 -6.02 -17.80
N ALA A 28 -4.41 -7.21 -18.03
CA ALA A 28 -3.79 -8.54 -18.06
C ALA A 28 -2.87 -8.86 -19.26
N ASN A 29 -2.14 -7.89 -19.77
CA ASN A 29 -0.94 -8.14 -20.57
C ASN A 29 0.31 -8.42 -19.70
N TYR A 30 0.12 -8.78 -18.40
CA TYR A 30 1.21 -9.12 -17.49
C TYR A 30 1.64 -10.58 -17.66
N PRO A 31 2.86 -10.85 -18.13
CA PRO A 31 3.34 -12.22 -18.44
C PRO A 31 3.58 -13.11 -17.22
N PHE A 32 3.31 -12.65 -15.98
CA PHE A 32 3.61 -13.36 -14.74
C PHE A 32 2.46 -13.39 -13.72
N CYS A 33 1.22 -13.08 -14.11
CA CYS A 33 0.07 -13.25 -13.23
C CYS A 33 -0.30 -14.75 -13.14
N THR A 34 0.23 -15.46 -12.15
CA THR A 34 -0.41 -16.67 -11.65
C THR A 34 -1.67 -16.23 -10.92
N ILE A 35 -2.83 -16.67 -11.39
CA ILE A 35 -4.11 -16.47 -10.70
C ILE A 35 -4.10 -17.39 -9.47
N GLU A 36 -3.59 -16.91 -8.35
CA GLU A 36 -3.78 -17.56 -7.08
C GLU A 36 -5.13 -17.09 -6.49
N PRO A 37 -5.96 -18.03 -5.98
CA PRO A 37 -7.20 -17.65 -5.31
C PRO A 37 -6.88 -16.65 -4.18
N ASN A 38 -7.63 -15.55 -4.12
CA ASN A 38 -7.50 -14.49 -3.14
C ASN A 38 -6.27 -13.55 -3.31
N ILE A 39 -5.61 -13.52 -4.46
CA ILE A 39 -4.58 -12.52 -4.79
C ILE A 39 -5.01 -11.75 -6.04
N GLY A 40 -5.15 -10.43 -5.90
CA GLY A 40 -5.38 -9.50 -6.99
C GLY A 40 -4.10 -8.71 -7.29
N VAL A 41 -3.63 -8.72 -8.53
CA VAL A 41 -2.52 -7.87 -8.98
C VAL A 41 -3.08 -6.75 -9.82
N VAL A 42 -2.80 -5.52 -9.44
CA VAL A 42 -3.34 -4.34 -10.10
C VAL A 42 -2.24 -3.38 -10.52
N ALA A 43 -2.42 -2.72 -11.67
CA ALA A 43 -1.53 -1.67 -12.15
C ALA A 43 -1.64 -0.42 -11.26
N VAL A 44 -0.52 0.22 -11.00
CA VAL A 44 -0.50 1.53 -10.34
C VAL A 44 -0.76 2.60 -11.40
N PRO A 45 -1.86 3.38 -11.30
CA PRO A 45 -2.16 4.43 -12.25
C PRO A 45 -1.09 5.51 -12.25
N ASP A 46 -0.46 5.77 -13.41
CA ASP A 46 0.58 6.77 -13.54
C ASP A 46 0.44 7.53 -14.88
N LYS A 47 -0.15 8.72 -14.82
CA LYS A 47 -0.35 9.60 -15.99
C LYS A 47 0.98 9.95 -16.70
N ARG A 48 2.11 9.88 -15.98
CA ARG A 48 3.45 10.12 -16.57
C ARG A 48 3.83 9.02 -17.54
N LEU A 49 3.50 7.78 -17.20
CA LEU A 49 3.78 6.61 -18.05
C LEU A 49 2.93 6.66 -19.31
N ASP A 50 1.64 7.03 -19.19
CA ASP A 50 0.72 7.20 -20.32
C ASP A 50 1.27 8.23 -21.31
N LYS A 51 1.71 9.38 -20.79
CA LYS A 51 2.26 10.45 -21.63
C LYS A 51 3.57 10.07 -22.33
N LEU A 52 4.41 9.29 -21.66
CA LEU A 52 5.60 8.72 -22.31
C LEU A 52 5.22 7.70 -23.39
N ALA A 53 4.19 6.91 -23.19
CA ALA A 53 3.69 5.98 -24.21
C ALA A 53 3.15 6.74 -25.45
N GLU A 54 2.41 7.82 -25.26
CA GLU A 54 2.02 8.70 -26.38
C GLU A 54 3.22 9.27 -27.13
N MET A 55 4.28 9.66 -26.41
CA MET A 55 5.47 10.30 -27.00
C MET A 55 6.37 9.32 -27.77
N TYR A 56 6.51 8.09 -27.27
CA TYR A 56 7.43 7.10 -27.82
C TYR A 56 6.75 6.05 -28.71
N ASP A 57 5.42 5.94 -28.67
CA ASP A 57 4.64 4.92 -29.38
C ASP A 57 5.29 3.54 -29.25
N PRO A 58 5.37 2.96 -28.03
CA PRO A 58 6.16 1.78 -27.75
C PRO A 58 5.47 0.48 -28.17
N ASP A 59 6.27 -0.52 -28.51
CA ASP A 59 5.76 -1.88 -28.79
C ASP A 59 5.18 -2.53 -27.52
N LYS A 60 5.64 -2.10 -26.34
CA LYS A 60 5.19 -2.61 -25.05
C LYS A 60 5.05 -1.51 -24.00
N TYR A 61 3.91 -1.55 -23.27
CA TYR A 61 3.58 -0.69 -22.13
C TYR A 61 3.51 -1.52 -20.86
N THR A 62 4.30 -1.15 -19.83
CA THR A 62 4.40 -1.93 -18.58
C THR A 62 4.33 -0.98 -17.37
N PRO A 63 3.17 -0.81 -16.73
CA PRO A 63 3.04 -0.03 -15.50
C PRO A 63 3.67 -0.75 -14.30
N ALA A 64 3.87 -0.01 -13.21
CA ALA A 64 4.14 -0.61 -11.90
C ALA A 64 2.92 -1.38 -11.40
N SER A 65 3.10 -2.35 -10.53
CA SER A 65 1.99 -3.13 -9.96
C SER A 65 2.17 -3.38 -8.47
N ILE A 66 1.05 -3.57 -7.78
CA ILE A 66 0.98 -4.03 -6.39
C ILE A 66 0.02 -5.21 -6.27
N GLU A 67 0.20 -5.99 -5.23
CA GLU A 67 -0.59 -7.19 -4.95
C GLU A 67 -1.52 -6.94 -3.76
N PHE A 68 -2.80 -7.22 -3.93
CA PHE A 68 -3.77 -7.25 -2.86
C PHE A 68 -4.13 -8.70 -2.53
N VAL A 69 -4.25 -8.99 -1.24
CA VAL A 69 -4.61 -10.31 -0.73
C VAL A 69 -5.93 -10.21 0.02
N ASP A 70 -6.97 -10.91 -0.43
CA ASP A 70 -8.20 -11.01 0.32
C ASP A 70 -7.99 -11.91 1.55
N ILE A 71 -8.01 -11.30 2.73
CA ILE A 71 -7.90 -12.03 3.98
C ILE A 71 -9.30 -12.30 4.50
N ALA A 72 -9.65 -13.58 4.65
CA ALA A 72 -10.96 -13.99 5.12
C ALA A 72 -11.35 -13.24 6.39
N GLY A 73 -12.61 -12.80 6.47
CA GLY A 73 -13.09 -11.93 7.54
C GLY A 73 -12.82 -12.50 8.94
N LEU A 74 -12.45 -11.63 9.85
CA LEU A 74 -12.21 -11.98 11.24
C LEU A 74 -13.52 -12.36 11.92
N VAL A 75 -13.50 -13.46 12.65
CA VAL A 75 -14.52 -13.80 13.63
C VAL A 75 -13.94 -13.51 15.01
N LYS A 76 -14.71 -12.81 15.88
CA LYS A 76 -14.33 -12.49 17.26
C LYS A 76 -13.78 -13.72 17.99
N GLY A 77 -12.62 -13.61 18.65
CA GLY A 77 -11.96 -14.73 19.31
C GLY A 77 -10.90 -15.44 18.46
N ALA A 78 -10.48 -14.86 17.34
CA ALA A 78 -9.48 -15.43 16.45
C ALA A 78 -8.12 -15.68 17.11
N SER A 79 -7.73 -14.84 18.06
CA SER A 79 -6.49 -14.97 18.83
C SER A 79 -6.49 -16.14 19.82
N LYS A 80 -7.69 -16.60 20.24
CA LYS A 80 -7.86 -17.71 21.22
C LYS A 80 -8.30 -19.01 20.56
N GLY A 81 -8.59 -19.02 19.25
CA GLY A 81 -9.20 -20.12 18.55
C GLY A 81 -8.22 -21.03 17.82
N GLU A 82 -8.52 -22.31 17.79
CA GLU A 82 -7.90 -23.26 16.88
C GLU A 82 -8.46 -23.05 15.45
N GLY A 83 -7.59 -22.98 14.43
CA GLY A 83 -7.99 -23.04 13.03
C GLY A 83 -8.05 -21.69 12.30
N LEU A 84 -9.24 -21.16 12.03
CA LEU A 84 -9.44 -20.00 11.14
C LEU A 84 -8.80 -18.70 11.63
N GLY A 85 -8.78 -18.44 12.95
CA GLY A 85 -8.16 -17.28 13.53
C GLY A 85 -6.65 -17.23 13.36
N ASN A 86 -5.99 -18.36 13.60
CA ASN A 86 -4.53 -18.46 13.38
C ASN A 86 -4.17 -18.28 11.91
N LYS A 87 -5.00 -18.77 10.98
CA LYS A 87 -4.83 -18.56 9.55
C LYS A 87 -4.96 -17.08 9.15
N PHE A 88 -5.95 -16.39 9.72
CA PHE A 88 -6.12 -14.95 9.54
C PHE A 88 -4.87 -14.16 9.96
N LEU A 89 -4.38 -14.38 11.18
CA LEU A 89 -3.17 -13.73 11.69
C LEU A 89 -1.92 -14.07 10.88
N SER A 90 -1.81 -15.32 10.41
CA SER A 90 -0.71 -15.74 9.54
C SER A 90 -0.72 -15.02 8.20
N ASN A 91 -1.89 -14.89 7.58
CA ASN A 91 -2.02 -14.18 6.31
C ASN A 91 -1.65 -12.70 6.45
N ILE A 92 -2.07 -12.04 7.55
CA ILE A 92 -1.66 -10.66 7.81
C ILE A 92 -0.13 -10.56 7.99
N ARG A 93 0.51 -11.53 8.64
CA ARG A 93 1.99 -11.52 8.82
C ARG A 93 2.74 -11.47 7.49
N GLU A 94 2.22 -12.12 6.46
CA GLU A 94 2.82 -12.17 5.12
C GLU A 94 2.65 -10.87 4.33
N CYS A 95 1.75 -9.98 4.76
CA CYS A 95 1.50 -8.71 4.10
C CYS A 95 2.47 -7.62 4.58
N ASP A 96 2.79 -6.67 3.69
CA ASP A 96 3.65 -5.53 4.00
C ASP A 96 2.86 -4.37 4.65
N ALA A 97 1.56 -4.24 4.33
CA ALA A 97 0.64 -3.25 4.89
C ALA A 97 -0.80 -3.79 4.88
N ILE A 98 -1.71 -3.07 5.52
CA ILE A 98 -3.11 -3.45 5.70
C ILE A 98 -4.03 -2.38 5.08
N VAL A 99 -5.01 -2.82 4.29
CA VAL A 99 -6.19 -2.05 3.90
C VAL A 99 -7.35 -2.52 4.77
N HIS A 100 -7.77 -1.69 5.71
CA HIS A 100 -8.85 -2.02 6.62
C HIS A 100 -10.17 -1.43 6.10
N VAL A 101 -11.02 -2.27 5.54
CA VAL A 101 -12.35 -1.87 5.03
C VAL A 101 -13.31 -1.74 6.20
N VAL A 102 -13.88 -0.55 6.36
CA VAL A 102 -14.79 -0.19 7.45
C VAL A 102 -16.11 0.27 6.87
N ARG A 103 -17.21 -0.32 7.33
CA ARG A 103 -18.56 0.03 6.87
C ARG A 103 -19.02 1.35 7.51
N CYS A 104 -19.25 2.36 6.67
CA CYS A 104 -19.79 3.66 7.04
C CYS A 104 -21.15 3.96 6.37
N PHE A 105 -21.70 3.03 5.57
CA PHE A 105 -22.97 3.16 4.89
C PHE A 105 -24.09 2.42 5.64
N GLU A 106 -25.30 2.94 5.57
CA GLU A 106 -26.52 2.28 6.04
C GLU A 106 -27.19 1.53 4.89
N ASN A 107 -27.61 0.31 5.14
CA ASN A 107 -28.39 -0.50 4.22
C ASN A 107 -29.13 -1.58 5.02
N ASP A 108 -30.45 -1.54 4.99
CA ASP A 108 -31.33 -2.45 5.75
C ASP A 108 -31.32 -3.88 5.23
N ASP A 109 -30.97 -4.07 3.94
CA ASP A 109 -30.91 -5.38 3.31
C ASP A 109 -29.61 -6.14 3.65
N ILE A 110 -28.60 -5.42 4.18
CA ILE A 110 -27.28 -6.00 4.52
C ILE A 110 -27.12 -6.05 6.04
N ILE A 111 -27.28 -7.23 6.61
CA ILE A 111 -27.18 -7.44 8.06
C ILE A 111 -25.74 -7.19 8.52
N HIS A 112 -25.58 -6.34 9.56
CA HIS A 112 -24.30 -6.18 10.24
C HIS A 112 -24.12 -7.26 11.31
N VAL A 113 -22.92 -7.86 11.44
CA VAL A 113 -22.66 -8.96 12.39
C VAL A 113 -22.88 -8.61 13.85
N GLU A 114 -22.74 -7.33 14.21
CA GLU A 114 -23.00 -6.81 15.57
C GLU A 114 -24.37 -6.10 15.69
N GLY A 115 -25.25 -6.27 14.71
CA GLY A 115 -26.63 -5.77 14.70
C GLY A 115 -26.80 -4.31 14.32
N ASN A 116 -25.85 -3.42 14.62
CA ASN A 116 -25.86 -2.01 14.24
C ASN A 116 -24.50 -1.59 13.67
N ILE A 117 -24.48 -0.54 12.85
CA ILE A 117 -23.27 0.01 12.26
C ILE A 117 -22.57 0.88 13.30
N ASN A 118 -21.32 0.59 13.57
CA ASN A 118 -20.46 1.39 14.45
C ASN A 118 -18.99 1.22 14.00
N PRO A 119 -18.51 2.10 13.12
CA PRO A 119 -17.16 2.03 12.57
C PRO A 119 -16.06 1.97 13.62
N ALA A 120 -16.19 2.73 14.72
CA ALA A 120 -15.19 2.73 15.78
C ALA A 120 -15.08 1.36 16.47
N ARG A 121 -16.22 0.78 16.86
CA ARG A 121 -16.27 -0.57 17.46
C ARG A 121 -15.70 -1.62 16.50
N ASP A 122 -16.00 -1.51 15.21
CA ASP A 122 -15.60 -2.48 14.21
C ASP A 122 -14.07 -2.45 14.01
N ILE A 123 -13.46 -1.25 14.03
CA ILE A 123 -12.01 -1.06 14.05
C ILE A 123 -11.39 -1.63 15.32
N GLU A 124 -11.95 -1.30 16.48
CA GLU A 124 -11.48 -1.82 17.78
C GLU A 124 -11.50 -3.34 17.83
N THR A 125 -12.55 -3.97 17.27
CA THR A 125 -12.67 -5.44 17.23
C THR A 125 -11.50 -6.09 16.49
N ILE A 126 -11.12 -5.58 15.33
CA ILE A 126 -9.98 -6.09 14.56
C ILE A 126 -8.67 -5.75 15.25
N ASN A 127 -8.50 -4.50 15.70
CA ASN A 127 -7.30 -4.08 16.40
C ASN A 127 -7.04 -4.93 17.65
N LEU A 128 -8.07 -5.26 18.41
CA LEU A 128 -7.95 -6.08 19.64
C LEU A 128 -7.36 -7.47 19.34
N GLU A 129 -7.82 -8.13 18.26
CA GLU A 129 -7.30 -9.45 17.89
C GLU A 129 -5.82 -9.40 17.47
N LEU A 130 -5.43 -8.35 16.74
CA LEU A 130 -4.03 -8.13 16.38
C LEU A 130 -3.17 -7.82 17.61
N ILE A 131 -3.66 -6.97 18.51
CA ILE A 131 -3.01 -6.59 19.76
C ILE A 131 -2.76 -7.82 20.64
N LEU A 132 -3.77 -8.67 20.84
CA LEU A 132 -3.62 -9.88 21.65
C LEU A 132 -2.52 -10.81 21.12
N SER A 133 -2.44 -10.97 19.79
CA SER A 133 -1.37 -11.72 19.15
C SER A 133 0.02 -11.08 19.37
N ASP A 134 0.09 -9.75 19.32
CA ASP A 134 1.35 -9.02 19.48
C ASP A 134 1.82 -9.00 20.93
N VAL A 135 0.90 -8.89 21.90
CA VAL A 135 1.21 -8.98 23.34
C VAL A 135 1.95 -10.30 23.63
N GLU A 136 1.36 -11.43 23.21
CA GLU A 136 1.98 -12.76 23.42
C GLU A 136 3.36 -12.87 22.75
N MET A 137 3.51 -12.33 21.55
CA MET A 137 4.78 -12.33 20.84
C MET A 137 5.82 -11.46 21.56
N LEU A 138 5.42 -10.25 21.97
CA LEU A 138 6.33 -9.28 22.56
C LEU A 138 6.81 -9.70 23.96
N GLU A 139 5.93 -10.29 24.77
CA GLU A 139 6.32 -10.88 26.07
C GLU A 139 7.41 -11.94 25.90
N ARG A 140 7.22 -12.87 24.95
CA ARG A 140 8.26 -13.87 24.64
C ARG A 140 9.57 -13.23 24.15
N ARG A 141 9.48 -12.14 23.36
CA ARG A 141 10.65 -11.42 22.87
C ARG A 141 11.39 -10.73 24.01
N ILE A 142 10.68 -10.06 24.92
CA ILE A 142 11.22 -9.42 26.12
C ILE A 142 11.97 -10.44 26.99
N ASP A 143 11.35 -11.58 27.28
CA ASP A 143 11.98 -12.63 28.08
C ASP A 143 13.27 -13.16 27.47
N LYS A 144 13.29 -13.34 26.15
CA LYS A 144 14.49 -13.73 25.42
C LYS A 144 15.56 -12.65 25.48
N THR A 145 15.20 -11.39 25.29
CA THR A 145 16.13 -10.26 25.28
C THR A 145 16.71 -10.01 26.70
N LYS A 146 15.90 -10.18 27.76
CA LYS A 146 16.35 -10.13 29.15
C LYS A 146 17.44 -11.20 29.49
N LYS A 147 17.34 -12.37 28.85
CA LYS A 147 18.43 -13.39 29.00
C LYS A 147 19.71 -12.95 28.30
N MET A 148 19.61 -12.28 27.15
CA MET A 148 20.76 -11.75 26.40
C MET A 148 21.42 -10.56 27.10
N LEU A 149 20.64 -9.72 27.80
CA LEU A 149 21.12 -8.59 28.59
C LEU A 149 22.17 -9.02 29.67
N LYS A 150 22.05 -10.24 30.21
CA LYS A 150 23.02 -10.77 31.19
C LYS A 150 24.45 -10.87 30.61
N GLY A 151 24.57 -11.01 29.29
CA GLY A 151 25.84 -11.09 28.58
C GLY A 151 26.31 -9.79 27.94
N ASP A 152 25.36 -8.89 27.59
CA ASP A 152 25.69 -7.66 26.86
C ASP A 152 24.66 -6.57 27.18
N LYS A 153 25.13 -5.45 27.76
CA LYS A 153 24.31 -4.32 28.21
C LYS A 153 23.64 -3.55 27.04
N LYS A 154 24.07 -3.78 25.80
CA LYS A 154 23.47 -3.10 24.63
C LYS A 154 21.97 -3.39 24.48
N TYR A 155 21.51 -4.56 24.94
CA TYR A 155 20.10 -4.97 24.84
C TYR A 155 19.15 -4.23 25.79
N GLN A 156 19.68 -3.35 26.68
CA GLN A 156 18.80 -2.57 27.57
C GLN A 156 17.86 -1.65 26.79
N LYS A 157 18.33 -0.96 25.74
CA LYS A 157 17.50 -0.10 24.89
C LYS A 157 16.36 -0.86 24.22
N ASP A 158 16.65 -2.07 23.75
CA ASP A 158 15.63 -2.93 23.12
C ASP A 158 14.52 -3.28 24.12
N ILE A 159 14.91 -3.64 25.37
CA ILE A 159 13.96 -3.98 26.42
C ILE A 159 13.08 -2.78 26.76
N ASP A 160 13.69 -1.61 26.99
CA ASP A 160 12.97 -0.37 27.33
C ASP A 160 11.94 -0.01 26.25
N LEU A 161 12.31 -0.16 24.97
CA LEU A 161 11.42 0.02 23.83
C LEU A 161 10.27 -1.01 23.84
N PHE A 162 10.61 -2.30 24.00
CA PHE A 162 9.60 -3.36 23.98
C PHE A 162 8.63 -3.25 25.14
N GLU A 163 9.09 -2.89 26.35
CA GLU A 163 8.23 -2.65 27.50
C GLU A 163 7.32 -1.44 27.30
N ARG A 164 7.79 -0.37 26.64
CA ARG A 164 6.97 0.79 26.26
C ARG A 164 5.88 0.41 25.25
N VAL A 165 6.23 -0.36 24.23
CA VAL A 165 5.27 -0.86 23.24
C VAL A 165 4.27 -1.82 23.88
N LEU A 166 4.72 -2.72 24.76
CA LEU A 166 3.85 -3.65 25.47
C LEU A 166 2.85 -2.91 26.38
N ALA A 167 3.26 -1.83 27.02
CA ALA A 167 2.36 -0.99 27.82
C ALA A 167 1.25 -0.37 26.96
N ALA A 168 1.59 0.15 25.77
CA ALA A 168 0.60 0.68 24.83
C ALA A 168 -0.38 -0.41 24.35
N LEU A 169 0.12 -1.59 23.99
CA LEU A 169 -0.71 -2.73 23.60
C LEU A 169 -1.69 -3.13 24.72
N ASN A 170 -1.22 -3.17 25.97
CA ASN A 170 -2.08 -3.47 27.13
C ASN A 170 -3.14 -2.39 27.43
N GLU A 171 -2.92 -1.15 26.95
CA GLU A 171 -3.92 -0.09 26.95
C GLU A 171 -4.89 -0.16 25.75
N GLY A 172 -4.76 -1.16 24.89
CA GLY A 172 -5.57 -1.31 23.67
C GLY A 172 -5.10 -0.45 22.48
N LYS A 173 -3.91 0.13 22.56
CA LYS A 173 -3.33 0.95 21.49
C LYS A 173 -2.40 0.11 20.59
N PRO A 174 -2.49 0.21 19.26
CA PRO A 174 -1.62 -0.51 18.35
C PRO A 174 -0.17 -0.03 18.45
N ALA A 175 0.81 -0.90 18.16
CA ALA A 175 2.23 -0.57 18.23
C ALA A 175 2.63 0.65 17.36
N ARG A 176 1.95 0.84 16.20
CA ARG A 176 2.18 1.99 15.29
C ARG A 176 1.85 3.35 15.91
N SER A 177 1.05 3.39 16.98
CA SER A 177 0.73 4.64 17.70
C SER A 177 1.83 5.09 18.66
N VAL A 178 2.84 4.25 18.90
CA VAL A 178 3.95 4.58 19.80
C VAL A 178 4.99 5.40 19.05
N GLU A 179 5.29 6.59 19.54
CA GLU A 179 6.36 7.42 18.96
C GLU A 179 7.71 6.75 19.13
N CYS A 180 8.44 6.60 18.04
CA CYS A 180 9.74 5.97 17.96
C CYS A 180 10.70 6.80 17.09
N ASP A 181 11.95 6.88 17.50
CA ASP A 181 13.02 7.40 16.65
C ASP A 181 13.40 6.38 15.54
N ASP A 182 14.33 6.75 14.66
CA ASP A 182 14.67 5.91 13.51
C ASP A 182 15.42 4.62 13.92
N ASP A 183 16.21 4.66 15.00
CA ASP A 183 16.88 3.47 15.55
C ASP A 183 15.85 2.52 16.17
N GLU A 184 14.90 3.05 16.92
CA GLU A 184 13.80 2.29 17.52
C GLU A 184 12.88 1.66 16.45
N LYS A 185 12.57 2.40 15.38
CA LYS A 185 11.83 1.86 14.23
C LYS A 185 12.56 0.69 13.57
N ALA A 186 13.88 0.79 13.43
CA ALA A 186 14.69 -0.31 12.92
C ALA A 186 14.60 -1.55 13.81
N ILE A 187 14.69 -1.39 15.15
CA ILE A 187 14.55 -2.48 16.12
C ILE A 187 13.15 -3.12 16.04
N LEU A 188 12.09 -2.30 16.00
CA LEU A 188 10.72 -2.81 15.91
C LEU A 188 10.45 -3.54 14.59
N SER A 189 11.07 -3.13 13.48
CA SER A 189 10.91 -3.79 12.19
C SER A 189 11.38 -5.26 12.20
N GLU A 190 12.31 -5.62 13.10
CA GLU A 190 12.78 -6.99 13.27
C GLU A 190 11.82 -7.89 14.08
N VAL A 191 10.86 -7.28 14.78
CA VAL A 191 9.94 -8.04 15.67
C VAL A 191 8.71 -8.55 14.92
N ALA A 192 8.41 -8.03 13.74
CA ALA A 192 7.27 -8.41 12.89
C ALA A 192 5.91 -8.35 13.62
N LEU A 193 5.67 -7.29 14.42
CA LEU A 193 4.40 -7.03 15.07
C LEU A 193 3.32 -6.72 14.01
N LEU A 194 2.13 -7.30 14.19
CA LEU A 194 0.99 -7.09 13.30
C LEU A 194 0.46 -5.65 13.39
N THR A 195 0.40 -5.11 14.61
CA THR A 195 -0.09 -3.75 14.88
C THR A 195 0.94 -2.67 14.57
N ASN A 196 2.18 -3.03 14.21
CA ASN A 196 3.19 -2.09 13.71
C ASN A 196 3.16 -1.92 12.19
N LYS A 197 2.39 -2.76 11.48
CA LYS A 197 2.23 -2.63 10.03
C LYS A 197 1.52 -1.32 9.68
N PRO A 198 1.93 -0.65 8.58
CA PRO A 198 1.20 0.49 8.05
C PRO A 198 -0.25 0.11 7.72
N VAL A 199 -1.19 1.00 8.02
CA VAL A 199 -2.62 0.78 7.77
C VAL A 199 -3.19 1.96 7.01
N ILE A 200 -4.09 1.67 6.05
CA ILE A 200 -5.02 2.63 5.48
C ILE A 200 -6.44 2.14 5.75
N TYR A 201 -7.28 3.02 6.29
CA TYR A 201 -8.70 2.76 6.48
C TYR A 201 -9.46 3.11 5.21
N ALA A 202 -10.06 2.11 4.55
CA ALA A 202 -11.00 2.30 3.45
C ALA A 202 -12.41 2.43 4.06
N ALA A 203 -12.86 3.66 4.26
CA ALA A 203 -14.18 3.97 4.78
C ALA A 203 -15.21 3.76 3.66
N ASN A 204 -15.88 2.60 3.67
CA ASN A 204 -16.86 2.23 2.65
C ASN A 204 -18.19 2.92 2.94
N MET A 205 -18.55 3.86 2.07
CA MET A 205 -19.69 4.76 2.13
C MET A 205 -20.68 4.44 1.02
N SER A 206 -21.89 4.99 1.11
CA SER A 206 -22.89 4.90 0.04
C SER A 206 -22.62 5.93 -1.08
N ASP A 207 -23.22 5.76 -2.22
CA ASP A 207 -23.27 6.73 -3.31
C ASP A 207 -23.96 8.04 -2.90
N GLU A 208 -25.00 7.95 -2.04
CA GLU A 208 -25.69 9.10 -1.47
C GLU A 208 -24.76 9.96 -0.61
N ASP A 209 -23.85 9.36 0.17
CA ASP A 209 -22.86 10.08 0.97
C ASP A 209 -21.92 10.92 0.11
N PHE A 210 -21.51 10.41 -1.07
CA PHE A 210 -20.70 11.17 -2.02
C PHE A 210 -21.48 12.34 -2.64
N SER A 211 -22.75 12.12 -2.96
CA SER A 211 -23.64 13.16 -3.53
C SER A 211 -23.98 14.26 -2.50
N ASN A 212 -24.15 13.91 -1.23
CA ASN A 212 -24.53 14.83 -0.16
C ASN A 212 -23.31 15.50 0.53
N GLY A 213 -22.11 15.07 0.21
CA GLY A 213 -20.84 15.51 0.82
C GLY A 213 -20.39 14.58 1.94
N ILE A 214 -19.26 13.94 1.73
CA ILE A 214 -18.66 12.91 2.60
C ILE A 214 -18.48 13.36 4.06
N ASP A 215 -18.27 14.65 4.28
CA ASP A 215 -18.08 15.22 5.62
C ASP A 215 -19.36 15.25 6.47
N SER A 216 -20.51 14.92 5.90
CA SER A 216 -21.78 14.78 6.66
C SER A 216 -21.89 13.43 7.38
N ASN A 217 -21.12 12.42 6.94
CA ASN A 217 -21.19 11.07 7.48
C ASN A 217 -20.44 10.94 8.82
N GLU A 218 -21.18 10.71 9.90
CA GLU A 218 -20.61 10.60 11.25
C GLU A 218 -19.71 9.36 11.42
N GLY A 219 -20.00 8.28 10.70
CA GLY A 219 -19.16 7.09 10.68
C GLY A 219 -17.78 7.39 10.09
N TYR A 220 -17.73 8.13 8.99
CA TYR A 220 -16.48 8.57 8.36
C TYR A 220 -15.67 9.47 9.30
N LYS A 221 -16.31 10.44 9.98
CA LYS A 221 -15.63 11.28 10.99
C LYS A 221 -15.01 10.46 12.12
N ALA A 222 -15.72 9.42 12.57
CA ALA A 222 -15.20 8.53 13.61
C ALA A 222 -13.95 7.78 13.12
N VAL A 223 -13.94 7.29 11.87
CA VAL A 223 -12.77 6.65 11.26
C VAL A 223 -11.62 7.64 11.12
N GLN A 224 -11.87 8.88 10.65
CA GLN A 224 -10.84 9.93 10.53
C GLN A 224 -10.16 10.21 11.87
N LYS A 225 -10.94 10.29 12.95
CA LYS A 225 -10.40 10.50 14.30
C LYS A 225 -9.46 9.38 14.73
N ILE A 226 -9.87 8.12 14.56
CA ILE A 226 -9.04 6.95 14.89
C ILE A 226 -7.78 6.92 14.03
N ALA A 227 -7.93 7.15 12.73
CA ALA A 227 -6.79 7.19 11.82
C ALA A 227 -5.75 8.24 12.23
N ALA A 228 -6.19 9.42 12.66
CA ALA A 228 -5.29 10.47 13.15
C ALA A 228 -4.55 10.06 14.43
N GLU A 229 -5.23 9.41 15.39
CA GLU A 229 -4.63 8.92 16.63
C GLU A 229 -3.61 7.78 16.38
N GLU A 230 -3.79 7.00 15.32
CA GLU A 230 -2.93 5.88 14.96
C GLU A 230 -1.86 6.23 13.90
N HIS A 231 -1.80 7.47 13.45
CA HIS A 231 -0.94 7.91 12.34
C HIS A 231 -1.19 7.11 11.04
N ALA A 232 -2.44 6.68 10.84
CA ALA A 232 -2.88 5.90 9.69
C ALA A 232 -3.53 6.79 8.62
N GLY A 233 -3.51 6.33 7.37
CA GLY A 233 -4.28 6.95 6.29
C GLY A 233 -5.77 6.62 6.38
N VAL A 234 -6.61 7.49 5.82
CA VAL A 234 -8.05 7.21 5.65
C VAL A 234 -8.50 7.67 4.28
N LEU A 235 -9.27 6.83 3.59
CA LEU A 235 -9.81 7.10 2.27
C LEU A 235 -11.30 6.77 2.24
N PRO A 236 -12.18 7.71 1.85
CA PRO A 236 -13.57 7.40 1.54
C PRO A 236 -13.64 6.68 0.20
N ILE A 237 -14.39 5.58 0.14
CA ILE A 237 -14.62 4.77 -1.04
C ILE A 237 -16.06 4.28 -1.06
N CYS A 238 -16.64 4.12 -2.24
CA CYS A 238 -17.88 3.39 -2.43
C CYS A 238 -17.58 2.13 -3.23
N ALA A 239 -17.50 0.99 -2.56
CA ALA A 239 -17.12 -0.27 -3.20
C ALA A 239 -18.08 -0.69 -4.32
N GLN A 240 -19.36 -0.32 -4.22
CA GLN A 240 -20.37 -0.57 -5.24
C GLN A 240 -20.09 0.25 -6.51
N ILE A 241 -19.81 1.55 -6.37
CA ILE A 241 -19.44 2.41 -7.51
C ILE A 241 -18.16 1.89 -8.18
N GLU A 242 -17.17 1.44 -7.40
CA GLU A 242 -15.93 0.92 -7.96
C GLU A 242 -16.15 -0.36 -8.79
N GLU A 243 -17.06 -1.25 -8.35
CA GLU A 243 -17.46 -2.45 -9.10
C GLU A 243 -18.14 -2.09 -10.42
N GLU A 244 -19.00 -1.07 -10.43
CA GLU A 244 -19.67 -0.58 -11.63
C GLU A 244 -18.69 0.10 -12.62
N ILE A 245 -17.79 0.95 -12.12
CA ILE A 245 -16.82 1.69 -12.94
C ILE A 245 -15.84 0.77 -13.66
N VAL A 246 -15.46 -0.35 -13.05
CA VAL A 246 -14.50 -1.28 -13.66
C VAL A 246 -15.04 -1.88 -14.96
N GLU A 247 -16.34 -2.06 -15.11
CA GLU A 247 -16.96 -2.58 -16.32
C GLU A 247 -17.08 -1.55 -17.47
N MET A 248 -16.89 -0.25 -17.17
CA MET A 248 -17.02 0.84 -18.14
C MET A 248 -15.77 0.98 -19.01
N ASP A 249 -15.97 1.44 -20.24
CA ASP A 249 -14.85 1.89 -21.06
C ASP A 249 -14.27 3.22 -20.53
N LYS A 250 -13.14 3.66 -21.11
CA LYS A 250 -12.43 4.85 -20.60
C LYS A 250 -13.26 6.12 -20.70
N GLU A 251 -14.01 6.30 -21.79
CA GLU A 251 -14.81 7.50 -22.03
C GLU A 251 -16.03 7.51 -21.10
N GLU A 252 -16.69 6.37 -20.94
CA GLU A 252 -17.79 6.18 -19.99
C GLU A 252 -17.35 6.43 -18.54
N LYS A 253 -16.20 5.89 -18.14
CA LYS A 253 -15.61 6.11 -16.81
C LYS A 253 -15.33 7.59 -16.55
N GLU A 254 -14.71 8.29 -17.51
CA GLU A 254 -14.38 9.72 -17.38
C GLU A 254 -15.67 10.58 -17.26
N MET A 255 -16.70 10.27 -18.03
CA MET A 255 -18.00 10.95 -17.94
C MET A 255 -18.70 10.70 -16.61
N PHE A 256 -18.74 9.46 -16.17
CA PHE A 256 -19.36 9.08 -14.90
C PHE A 256 -18.68 9.76 -13.70
N LEU A 257 -17.36 9.75 -13.65
CA LEU A 257 -16.59 10.44 -12.59
C LEU A 257 -16.82 11.96 -12.61
N ALA A 258 -16.88 12.56 -13.80
CA ALA A 258 -17.15 13.98 -13.94
C ALA A 258 -18.55 14.37 -13.45
N ASP A 259 -19.56 13.55 -13.73
CA ASP A 259 -20.94 13.76 -13.25
C ASP A 259 -21.03 13.67 -11.72
N MET A 260 -20.18 12.85 -11.09
CA MET A 260 -20.05 12.76 -9.64
C MET A 260 -19.14 13.83 -9.03
N GLY A 261 -18.52 14.69 -9.84
CA GLY A 261 -17.55 15.70 -9.38
C GLY A 261 -16.24 15.10 -8.90
N LEU A 262 -15.87 13.90 -9.36
CA LEU A 262 -14.65 13.20 -9.01
C LEU A 262 -13.61 13.31 -10.14
N GLU A 263 -12.34 13.53 -9.79
CA GLU A 263 -11.23 13.58 -10.77
C GLU A 263 -10.68 12.19 -11.12
N GLU A 264 -10.83 11.23 -10.20
CA GLU A 264 -10.39 9.85 -10.33
C GLU A 264 -11.22 8.93 -9.44
N SER A 265 -11.22 7.62 -9.73
CA SER A 265 -11.94 6.63 -8.93
C SER A 265 -11.35 6.47 -7.54
N GLY A 266 -12.15 6.02 -6.58
CA GLY A 266 -11.69 5.69 -5.24
C GLY A 266 -10.67 4.55 -5.27
N LEU A 267 -10.82 3.58 -6.19
CA LEU A 267 -9.88 2.50 -6.39
C LEU A 267 -8.51 3.02 -6.88
N ASP A 268 -8.48 3.92 -7.87
CA ASP A 268 -7.23 4.52 -8.36
C ASP A 268 -6.50 5.28 -7.24
N ARG A 269 -7.26 6.03 -6.40
CA ARG A 269 -6.73 6.70 -5.22
C ARG A 269 -6.21 5.71 -4.18
N LEU A 270 -6.96 4.65 -3.89
CA LEU A 270 -6.54 3.61 -2.94
C LEU A 270 -5.22 2.96 -3.37
N ILE A 271 -5.08 2.62 -4.65
CA ILE A 271 -3.87 2.02 -5.19
C ILE A 271 -2.66 2.96 -5.02
N LYS A 272 -2.82 4.25 -5.35
CA LYS A 272 -1.76 5.27 -5.20
C LYS A 272 -1.38 5.46 -3.72
N GLU A 273 -2.36 5.59 -2.85
CA GLU A 273 -2.14 5.75 -1.40
C GLU A 273 -1.46 4.52 -0.80
N CYS A 274 -1.86 3.32 -1.21
CA CYS A 274 -1.20 2.08 -0.80
C CYS A 274 0.25 2.01 -1.29
N TYR A 275 0.52 2.47 -2.51
CA TYR A 275 1.87 2.54 -3.07
C TYR A 275 2.76 3.49 -2.26
N ALA A 276 2.24 4.67 -1.93
CA ALA A 276 2.91 5.65 -1.08
C ALA A 276 3.11 5.15 0.36
N LEU A 277 2.09 4.49 0.95
CA LEU A 277 2.14 3.90 2.29
C LEU A 277 3.28 2.88 2.44
N LEU A 278 3.54 2.11 1.38
CA LEU A 278 4.65 1.15 1.33
C LEU A 278 6.02 1.82 1.12
N GLY A 279 6.07 3.15 1.03
CA GLY A 279 7.29 3.91 0.75
C GLY A 279 7.86 3.62 -0.64
N LEU A 280 7.00 3.30 -1.62
CA LEU A 280 7.38 3.00 -2.98
C LEU A 280 7.41 4.26 -3.84
N ILE A 281 8.30 4.24 -4.81
CA ILE A 281 8.39 5.22 -5.90
C ILE A 281 8.63 4.48 -7.21
N SER A 282 8.34 5.16 -8.32
CA SER A 282 8.60 4.64 -9.66
C SER A 282 9.64 5.47 -10.39
N TYR A 283 10.71 4.83 -10.89
CA TYR A 283 11.48 5.41 -11.97
C TYR A 283 11.03 4.83 -13.30
N LEU A 284 11.23 5.55 -14.39
CA LEU A 284 10.69 5.25 -15.69
C LEU A 284 11.82 4.95 -16.69
N THR A 285 11.59 4.00 -17.58
CA THR A 285 12.39 3.79 -18.77
C THR A 285 11.51 3.98 -20.00
N ALA A 286 11.98 4.76 -20.97
CA ALA A 286 11.18 5.10 -22.15
C ALA A 286 11.96 4.91 -23.44
N GLY A 287 11.37 4.18 -24.37
CA GLY A 287 11.94 3.91 -25.68
C GLY A 287 10.91 3.22 -26.59
N LYS A 288 11.26 3.07 -27.88
CA LYS A 288 10.36 2.44 -28.87
C LYS A 288 9.99 0.99 -28.53
N GLN A 289 10.91 0.23 -27.92
CA GLN A 289 10.66 -1.17 -27.57
C GLN A 289 9.73 -1.31 -26.35
N GLU A 290 9.96 -0.49 -25.32
CA GLU A 290 9.16 -0.53 -24.09
C GLU A 290 9.15 0.83 -23.38
N VAL A 291 7.99 1.20 -22.87
CA VAL A 291 7.82 2.22 -21.84
C VAL A 291 7.39 1.51 -20.57
N ARG A 292 8.16 1.69 -19.49
CA ARG A 292 7.98 0.92 -18.27
C ARG A 292 8.22 1.73 -17.01
N ALA A 293 7.37 1.52 -15.99
CA ALA A 293 7.56 1.99 -14.63
C ALA A 293 8.17 0.88 -13.76
N TRP A 294 9.23 1.21 -13.03
CA TRP A 294 9.97 0.30 -12.17
C TRP A 294 9.79 0.65 -10.71
N THR A 295 9.25 -0.27 -9.94
CA THR A 295 9.01 -0.08 -8.50
C THR A 295 10.29 -0.22 -7.69
N ILE A 296 10.61 0.79 -6.90
CA ILE A 296 11.70 0.78 -5.92
C ILE A 296 11.24 1.42 -4.60
N LYS A 297 11.95 1.16 -3.52
CA LYS A 297 11.74 1.88 -2.25
C LYS A 297 12.34 3.28 -2.34
N LYS A 298 11.68 4.25 -1.72
CA LYS A 298 12.25 5.60 -1.51
C LYS A 298 13.60 5.50 -0.80
N GLY A 299 14.60 6.22 -1.30
CA GLY A 299 15.97 6.14 -0.79
C GLY A 299 16.87 5.12 -1.53
N THR A 300 16.34 4.33 -2.48
CA THR A 300 17.13 3.40 -3.30
C THR A 300 18.15 4.16 -4.15
N LYS A 301 19.40 3.69 -4.17
CA LYS A 301 20.46 4.24 -5.01
C LYS A 301 20.43 3.66 -6.44
N ALA A 302 21.03 4.39 -7.38
CA ALA A 302 21.04 4.04 -8.80
C ALA A 302 21.52 2.61 -9.13
N PRO A 303 22.58 2.03 -8.52
CA PRO A 303 22.97 0.65 -8.79
C PRO A 303 21.88 -0.37 -8.42
N GLN A 304 21.26 -0.24 -7.23
CA GLN A 304 20.20 -1.12 -6.78
C GLN A 304 18.92 -0.95 -7.64
N ALA A 305 18.64 0.29 -8.09
CA ALA A 305 17.56 0.53 -9.04
C ALA A 305 17.84 -0.18 -10.39
N ALA A 306 19.05 -0.10 -10.91
CA ALA A 306 19.47 -0.84 -12.11
C ALA A 306 19.33 -2.36 -11.94
N GLY A 307 19.60 -2.87 -10.72
CA GLY A 307 19.41 -4.27 -10.33
C GLY A 307 17.96 -4.76 -10.43
N LYS A 308 16.97 -3.84 -10.39
CA LYS A 308 15.57 -4.20 -10.65
C LYS A 308 15.31 -4.61 -12.09
N ILE A 309 16.09 -4.10 -13.03
CA ILE A 309 16.02 -4.51 -14.44
C ILE A 309 16.68 -5.88 -14.60
N HIS A 310 17.92 -6.01 -14.15
CA HIS A 310 18.69 -7.25 -14.16
C HIS A 310 19.88 -7.16 -13.19
N SER A 311 20.26 -8.29 -12.58
CA SER A 311 21.40 -8.35 -11.65
C SER A 311 22.72 -7.91 -12.25
N ASP A 312 22.90 -8.12 -13.56
CA ASP A 312 24.10 -7.69 -14.28
C ASP A 312 24.21 -6.18 -14.38
N PHE A 313 23.08 -5.45 -14.45
CA PHE A 313 23.06 -3.99 -14.46
C PHE A 313 23.56 -3.42 -13.13
N GLU A 314 23.24 -4.08 -12.01
CA GLU A 314 23.77 -3.69 -10.69
C GLU A 314 25.26 -3.96 -10.58
N ARG A 315 25.70 -5.18 -10.94
CA ARG A 315 27.12 -5.59 -10.87
C ARG A 315 28.01 -4.76 -11.78
N GLY A 316 27.58 -4.56 -13.02
CA GLY A 316 28.31 -3.82 -14.04
C GLY A 316 28.02 -2.33 -14.08
N PHE A 317 27.33 -1.76 -13.07
CA PHE A 317 26.91 -0.37 -13.07
C PHE A 317 28.05 0.61 -13.28
N ILE A 318 27.94 1.47 -14.31
CA ILE A 318 28.89 2.54 -14.61
C ILE A 318 28.29 3.88 -14.18
N ARG A 319 27.12 4.24 -14.74
CA ARG A 319 26.41 5.49 -14.46
C ARG A 319 24.93 5.39 -14.87
N ALA A 320 24.13 6.30 -14.37
CA ALA A 320 22.75 6.52 -14.82
C ALA A 320 22.69 7.86 -15.59
N GLU A 321 22.11 7.84 -16.80
CA GLU A 321 21.72 9.05 -17.51
C GLU A 321 20.28 9.34 -17.09
N VAL A 322 20.09 10.41 -16.32
CA VAL A 322 18.82 10.75 -15.65
C VAL A 322 18.27 12.07 -16.16
N ILE A 323 17.01 12.08 -16.54
CA ILE A 323 16.26 13.30 -16.83
C ILE A 323 14.99 13.34 -16.00
N ALA A 324 14.63 14.52 -15.48
CA ALA A 324 13.33 14.70 -14.82
C ALA A 324 12.21 14.55 -15.86
N TYR A 325 11.11 13.90 -15.46
CA TYR A 325 9.96 13.67 -16.35
C TYR A 325 9.47 14.99 -17.00
N ASP A 326 9.29 16.05 -16.19
CA ASP A 326 8.77 17.32 -16.68
C ASP A 326 9.69 17.97 -17.73
N ASP A 327 11.01 17.89 -17.54
CA ASP A 327 12.01 18.39 -18.52
C ASP A 327 11.92 17.61 -19.84
N LEU A 328 11.73 16.30 -19.76
CA LEU A 328 11.60 15.43 -20.94
C LEU A 328 10.33 15.77 -21.74
N ILE A 329 9.20 15.91 -21.06
CA ILE A 329 7.92 16.26 -21.72
C ILE A 329 7.97 17.66 -22.31
N ALA A 330 8.59 18.63 -21.62
CA ALA A 330 8.63 20.03 -22.07
C ALA A 330 9.44 20.23 -23.35
N CYS A 331 10.52 19.46 -23.58
CA CYS A 331 11.40 19.75 -24.70
C CYS A 331 11.83 18.53 -25.55
N GLY A 332 11.48 17.31 -25.11
CA GLY A 332 11.93 16.08 -25.77
C GLY A 332 13.38 15.74 -25.52
N MET A 333 13.78 14.52 -25.79
CA MET A 333 15.12 13.98 -25.44
C MET A 333 16.26 14.71 -26.15
N THR A 334 16.09 15.09 -27.44
CA THR A 334 17.16 15.75 -28.21
C THR A 334 17.47 17.13 -27.63
N ALA A 335 16.46 17.97 -27.47
CA ALA A 335 16.65 19.31 -26.92
C ALA A 335 17.08 19.27 -25.44
N ALA A 336 16.62 18.27 -24.67
CA ALA A 336 17.07 18.08 -23.29
C ALA A 336 18.57 17.79 -23.20
N LYS A 337 19.14 17.00 -24.12
CA LYS A 337 20.58 16.76 -24.23
C LYS A 337 21.35 18.04 -24.57
N GLU A 338 20.87 18.80 -25.55
CA GLU A 338 21.48 20.06 -25.97
C GLU A 338 21.48 21.11 -24.83
N LYS A 339 20.42 21.12 -24.02
CA LYS A 339 20.29 22.02 -22.85
C LYS A 339 21.01 21.52 -21.59
N GLY A 340 21.64 20.33 -21.61
CA GLY A 340 22.31 19.74 -20.46
C GLY A 340 21.39 19.28 -19.33
N LEU A 341 20.11 19.03 -19.62
CA LEU A 341 19.11 18.55 -18.66
C LEU A 341 19.25 17.05 -18.36
N VAL A 342 19.92 16.30 -19.25
CA VAL A 342 20.27 14.90 -19.02
C VAL A 342 21.52 14.85 -18.15
N ARG A 343 21.35 14.48 -16.90
CA ARG A 343 22.43 14.40 -15.90
C ARG A 343 23.11 13.04 -15.96
N SER A 344 24.41 13.01 -15.72
CA SER A 344 25.17 11.77 -15.55
C SER A 344 25.41 11.53 -14.07
N GLU A 345 24.73 10.56 -13.50
CA GLU A 345 24.70 10.28 -12.07
C GLU A 345 25.50 9.02 -11.74
N GLY A 346 26.24 9.07 -10.63
CA GLY A 346 27.09 7.97 -10.15
C GLY A 346 26.37 7.03 -9.20
N LYS A 347 27.19 6.17 -8.54
CA LYS A 347 26.69 5.10 -7.64
C LYS A 347 25.94 5.61 -6.41
N ASP A 348 26.21 6.82 -5.96
CA ASP A 348 25.59 7.39 -4.76
C ASP A 348 24.31 8.18 -5.04
N TYR A 349 23.92 8.28 -6.29
CA TYR A 349 22.67 8.96 -6.64
C TYR A 349 21.46 8.21 -6.08
N VAL A 350 20.66 8.94 -5.28
CA VAL A 350 19.40 8.45 -4.75
C VAL A 350 18.31 8.75 -5.76
N MET A 351 17.65 7.69 -6.25
CA MET A 351 16.58 7.79 -7.24
C MET A 351 15.41 8.61 -6.72
N LYS A 352 14.84 9.40 -7.61
CA LYS A 352 13.63 10.19 -7.35
C LYS A 352 12.44 9.61 -8.09
N ASP A 353 11.25 9.83 -7.53
CA ASP A 353 10.01 9.45 -8.19
C ASP A 353 9.85 10.22 -9.51
N GLY A 354 9.55 9.50 -10.60
CA GLY A 354 9.43 10.07 -11.95
C GLY A 354 10.75 10.31 -12.69
N ASP A 355 11.92 9.94 -12.14
CA ASP A 355 13.15 9.95 -12.92
C ASP A 355 13.01 9.09 -14.18
N VAL A 356 13.29 9.65 -15.35
CA VAL A 356 13.41 8.86 -16.59
C VAL A 356 14.87 8.53 -16.82
N VAL A 357 15.21 7.23 -16.92
CA VAL A 357 16.59 6.77 -16.72
C VAL A 357 17.05 5.82 -17.83
N LEU A 358 18.30 6.01 -18.23
CA LEU A 358 19.05 5.04 -19.02
C LEU A 358 20.31 4.62 -18.26
N PHE A 359 20.37 3.38 -17.82
CA PHE A 359 21.55 2.85 -17.14
C PHE A 359 22.63 2.43 -18.14
N ARG A 360 23.88 2.81 -17.84
CA ARG A 360 25.08 2.36 -18.56
C ARG A 360 25.80 1.37 -17.67
N PHE A 361 26.06 0.19 -18.21
CA PHE A 361 26.72 -0.91 -17.50
C PHE A 361 27.67 -1.64 -18.43
N ASN A 362 28.61 -2.37 -17.85
CA ASN A 362 29.52 -3.25 -18.54
C ASN A 362 29.62 -4.58 -17.77
N VAL A 363 29.45 -5.71 -18.43
CA VAL A 363 29.48 -7.07 -17.85
C VAL A 363 30.61 -7.83 -18.47
#